data_16c43e6646be36c5ba2c59d82cfde2d4
#
_entry.id   16c43e6646be36c5ba2c59d82cfde2d4
#
_cell.length_a   1.000
_cell.length_b   1.000
_cell.length_c   1.000
_cell.angle_alpha   90.00
_cell.angle_beta   90.00
_cell.angle_gamma   90.00
#
_symmetry.space_group_name_H-M   'P 1'
#
loop_
_entity.id
_entity.type
_entity.pdbx_description
1 polymer ?
#
loop_
_entity_poly.entity_id
_entity_poly.type
_entity_poly.pdbx_seq_one_letter_code
_entity_poly.pdbx_strand_id
1 'polypeptide(L)'
;MKIDDVITETILAIYQDAALSTVLFLKGGSAMRIFDNLTSRLSIDADFSIENTIGKENESKFFSAIKKNVEKRFQKLRYEIIDFKWGPKPKKLSKEKPEWWGGWSCEFKLVSFEHREKTGLKKQKNALIPEGANSSKIVLDISEHEYCGKVRRKTILGVKIHGYSRELLVVEKIRAICQQHPDYAYRLSKNRARDFYDIYELTAHMDDDFPRRCAGLIENVFKAKGVSLQFLGAFWNDDFIDEQRRGFDQVKDTVSGALQEFDVYVENLRFFVKEIAQNNQAIKV
;
A
#
# COMPACT_ATOMS: atom_id res chain seq x y z
N MET A 1 16.61 -14.52 5.79
CA MET A 1 15.39 -14.39 4.97
C MET A 1 15.29 -12.94 4.55
N LYS A 2 15.10 -12.68 3.26
CA LYS A 2 14.90 -11.32 2.73
C LYS A 2 13.53 -10.78 3.12
N ILE A 3 13.39 -9.45 3.22
CA ILE A 3 12.10 -8.83 3.56
C ILE A 3 11.03 -9.14 2.51
N ASP A 4 11.37 -9.20 1.24
CA ASP A 4 10.45 -9.56 0.16
C ASP A 4 9.88 -10.96 0.31
N ASP A 5 10.70 -11.93 0.78
CA ASP A 5 10.24 -13.29 1.07
C ASP A 5 9.27 -13.29 2.25
N VAL A 6 9.61 -12.57 3.33
CA VAL A 6 8.75 -12.45 4.52
C VAL A 6 7.40 -11.85 4.16
N ILE A 7 7.39 -10.77 3.39
CA ILE A 7 6.14 -10.13 2.94
C ILE A 7 5.35 -11.05 2.01
N THR A 8 6.01 -11.75 1.09
CA THR A 8 5.36 -12.72 0.20
C THR A 8 4.71 -13.84 1.00
N GLU A 9 5.43 -14.45 1.95
CA GLU A 9 4.91 -15.52 2.80
C GLU A 9 3.73 -15.03 3.67
N THR A 10 3.78 -13.79 4.14
CA THR A 10 2.68 -13.16 4.87
C THR A 10 1.43 -12.99 4.00
N ILE A 11 1.60 -12.51 2.77
CA ILE A 11 0.51 -12.36 1.79
C ILE A 11 -0.09 -13.73 1.46
N LEU A 12 0.75 -14.74 1.20
CA LEU A 12 0.29 -16.10 0.93
C LEU A 12 -0.50 -16.68 2.10
N ALA A 13 -0.07 -16.43 3.35
CA ALA A 13 -0.78 -16.87 4.54
C ALA A 13 -2.20 -16.31 4.60
N ILE A 14 -2.37 -15.04 4.28
CA ILE A 14 -3.68 -14.35 4.28
C ILE A 14 -4.59 -14.93 3.19
N TYR A 15 -4.08 -15.11 1.98
CA TYR A 15 -4.87 -15.61 0.85
C TYR A 15 -5.13 -17.12 0.87
N GLN A 16 -4.53 -17.87 1.77
CA GLN A 16 -4.91 -19.26 2.05
C GLN A 16 -6.23 -19.40 2.80
N ASP A 17 -6.70 -18.32 3.44
CA ASP A 17 -7.99 -18.28 4.13
C ASP A 17 -9.08 -17.79 3.16
N ALA A 18 -10.12 -18.60 2.97
CA ALA A 18 -11.20 -18.28 2.03
C ALA A 18 -11.95 -17.01 2.40
N ALA A 19 -12.20 -16.76 3.69
CA ALA A 19 -12.92 -15.56 4.14
C ALA A 19 -12.08 -14.28 3.96
N LEU A 20 -10.81 -14.34 4.35
CA LEU A 20 -9.89 -13.20 4.18
C LEU A 20 -9.65 -12.88 2.70
N SER A 21 -9.51 -13.92 1.86
CA SER A 21 -9.25 -13.77 0.43
C SER A 21 -10.38 -13.11 -0.35
N THR A 22 -11.61 -13.14 0.15
CA THR A 22 -12.77 -12.51 -0.52
C THR A 22 -12.89 -11.02 -0.23
N VAL A 23 -12.31 -10.52 0.86
CA VAL A 23 -12.48 -9.14 1.31
C VAL A 23 -11.22 -8.30 1.23
N LEU A 24 -10.04 -8.93 1.23
CA LEU A 24 -8.76 -8.25 1.20
C LEU A 24 -8.21 -8.16 -0.23
N PHE A 25 -7.86 -6.96 -0.67
CA PHE A 25 -7.27 -6.68 -1.97
C PHE A 25 -5.88 -6.10 -1.79
N LEU A 26 -4.86 -6.81 -2.29
CA LEU A 26 -3.47 -6.37 -2.21
C LEU A 26 -3.25 -5.09 -3.02
N LYS A 27 -2.58 -4.11 -2.42
CA LYS A 27 -2.19 -2.85 -3.05
C LYS A 27 -0.75 -2.47 -2.77
N GLY A 28 -0.37 -1.23 -3.06
CA GLY A 28 0.94 -0.66 -2.74
C GLY A 28 2.10 -1.33 -3.45
N GLY A 29 3.29 -1.18 -2.89
CA GLY A 29 4.53 -1.70 -3.48
C GLY A 29 4.55 -3.22 -3.62
N SER A 30 3.94 -3.94 -2.69
CA SER A 30 3.84 -5.41 -2.75
C SER A 30 2.96 -5.89 -3.92
N ALA A 31 1.90 -5.15 -4.27
CA ALA A 31 1.10 -5.45 -5.47
C ALA A 31 1.91 -5.17 -6.76
N MET A 32 2.63 -4.05 -6.82
CA MET A 32 3.52 -3.71 -7.95
C MET A 32 4.55 -4.82 -8.17
N ARG A 33 5.20 -5.30 -7.12
CA ARG A 33 6.18 -6.38 -7.20
C ARG A 33 5.54 -7.71 -7.66
N ILE A 34 4.43 -8.09 -7.06
CA ILE A 34 3.79 -9.40 -7.32
C ILE A 34 3.15 -9.46 -8.71
N PHE A 35 2.46 -8.41 -9.12
CA PHE A 35 1.69 -8.43 -10.36
C PHE A 35 2.44 -7.88 -11.57
N ASP A 36 3.29 -6.86 -11.37
CA ASP A 36 3.99 -6.15 -12.44
C ASP A 36 5.47 -6.48 -12.53
N ASN A 37 5.99 -7.31 -11.60
CA ASN A 37 7.41 -7.63 -11.45
C ASN A 37 8.29 -6.37 -11.27
N LEU A 38 7.71 -5.28 -10.75
CA LEU A 38 8.44 -4.06 -10.43
C LEU A 38 9.19 -4.25 -9.11
N THR A 39 10.49 -4.54 -9.23
CA THR A 39 11.39 -4.82 -8.11
C THR A 39 12.42 -3.72 -7.88
N SER A 40 12.32 -2.64 -8.65
CA SER A 40 13.22 -1.50 -8.58
C SER A 40 13.20 -0.78 -7.22
N ARG A 41 12.14 -0.97 -6.44
CA ARG A 41 11.96 -0.41 -5.11
C ARG A 41 11.54 -1.46 -4.08
N LEU A 42 12.21 -1.43 -2.93
CA LEU A 42 11.90 -2.29 -1.80
C LEU A 42 10.53 -1.94 -1.19
N SER A 43 9.69 -2.95 -0.94
CA SER A 43 8.45 -2.80 -0.20
C SER A 43 8.54 -3.59 1.11
N ILE A 44 8.57 -2.88 2.22
CA ILE A 44 8.77 -3.46 3.55
C ILE A 44 7.47 -3.79 4.30
N ASP A 45 6.33 -3.37 3.74
CA ASP A 45 4.99 -3.55 4.30
C ASP A 45 4.09 -4.31 3.32
N ALA A 46 3.08 -4.99 3.87
CA ALA A 46 1.99 -5.55 3.08
C ALA A 46 0.75 -4.66 3.22
N ASP A 47 0.36 -4.01 2.12
CA ASP A 47 -0.78 -3.10 2.07
C ASP A 47 -2.01 -3.77 1.47
N PHE A 48 -3.14 -3.66 2.16
CA PHE A 48 -4.43 -4.17 1.71
C PHE A 48 -5.50 -3.09 1.73
N SER A 49 -6.52 -3.31 0.93
CA SER A 49 -7.76 -2.53 0.94
C SER A 49 -8.95 -3.43 1.18
N ILE A 50 -9.98 -2.88 1.80
CA ILE A 50 -11.34 -3.43 1.84
C ILE A 50 -12.34 -2.35 1.44
N GLU A 51 -13.43 -2.75 0.75
CA GLU A 51 -14.46 -1.81 0.31
C GLU A 51 -15.33 -1.32 1.47
N ASN A 52 -15.59 -2.18 2.43
CA ASN A 52 -16.42 -1.90 3.60
C ASN A 52 -15.54 -1.69 4.84
N THR A 53 -16.16 -1.72 6.01
CA THR A 53 -15.47 -1.72 7.30
C THR A 53 -15.46 -3.11 7.93
N ILE A 54 -14.45 -3.38 8.76
CA ILE A 54 -14.45 -4.50 9.69
C ILE A 54 -15.29 -4.05 10.89
N GLY A 55 -16.57 -4.48 10.96
CA GLY A 55 -17.43 -4.12 12.08
C GLY A 55 -16.79 -4.54 13.43
N LYS A 56 -17.03 -3.74 14.47
CA LYS A 56 -16.46 -3.96 15.80
C LYS A 56 -16.71 -5.38 16.34
N GLU A 57 -17.87 -5.94 16.03
CA GLU A 57 -18.26 -7.31 16.40
C GLU A 57 -17.41 -8.40 15.70
N ASN A 58 -16.85 -8.09 14.53
CA ASN A 58 -16.05 -9.01 13.73
C ASN A 58 -14.54 -8.81 13.90
N GLU A 59 -14.11 -7.70 14.51
CA GLU A 59 -12.70 -7.30 14.62
C GLU A 59 -11.84 -8.42 15.19
N SER A 60 -12.18 -8.92 16.38
CA SER A 60 -11.39 -9.95 17.06
C SER A 60 -11.29 -11.24 16.24
N LYS A 61 -12.39 -11.65 15.59
CA LYS A 61 -12.43 -12.83 14.72
C LYS A 61 -11.56 -12.66 13.49
N PHE A 62 -11.62 -11.49 12.87
CA PHE A 62 -10.86 -11.15 11.66
C PHE A 62 -9.34 -11.19 11.93
N PHE A 63 -8.89 -10.49 12.96
CA PHE A 63 -7.46 -10.44 13.30
C PHE A 63 -6.93 -11.76 13.88
N SER A 64 -7.78 -12.54 14.57
CA SER A 64 -7.43 -13.90 15.01
C SER A 64 -7.24 -14.84 13.82
N ALA A 65 -8.04 -14.69 12.75
CA ALA A 65 -7.85 -15.45 11.51
C ALA A 65 -6.52 -15.08 10.83
N ILE A 66 -6.19 -13.79 10.71
CA ILE A 66 -4.90 -13.34 10.20
C ILE A 66 -3.76 -13.96 11.00
N LYS A 67 -3.78 -13.81 12.33
CA LYS A 67 -2.77 -14.36 13.22
C LYS A 67 -2.57 -15.86 13.01
N LYS A 68 -3.65 -16.64 13.07
CA LYS A 68 -3.63 -18.09 12.90
C LYS A 68 -3.00 -18.53 11.58
N ASN A 69 -3.37 -17.87 10.49
CA ASN A 69 -2.86 -18.23 9.16
C ASN A 69 -1.37 -17.87 8.99
N VAL A 70 -0.97 -16.70 9.49
CA VAL A 70 0.43 -16.27 9.49
C VAL A 70 1.27 -17.21 10.38
N GLU A 71 0.81 -17.55 11.59
CA GLU A 71 1.47 -18.54 12.45
C GLU A 71 1.66 -19.89 11.75
N LYS A 72 0.57 -20.42 11.17
CA LYS A 72 0.61 -21.71 10.45
C LYS A 72 1.60 -21.70 9.28
N ARG A 73 1.69 -20.59 8.56
CA ARG A 73 2.60 -20.43 7.42
C ARG A 73 4.05 -20.39 7.87
N PHE A 74 4.38 -19.53 8.84
CA PHE A 74 5.74 -19.37 9.32
C PHE A 74 6.26 -20.55 10.13
N GLN A 75 5.38 -21.31 10.82
CA GLN A 75 5.75 -22.57 11.45
C GLN A 75 6.34 -23.59 10.46
N LYS A 76 5.79 -23.67 9.24
CA LYS A 76 6.34 -24.52 8.17
C LYS A 76 7.74 -24.08 7.73
N LEU A 77 8.06 -22.82 7.89
CA LEU A 77 9.36 -22.22 7.59
C LEU A 77 10.31 -22.21 8.80
N ARG A 78 9.93 -22.89 9.89
CA ARG A 78 10.72 -23.00 11.12
C ARG A 78 10.87 -21.67 11.88
N TYR A 79 9.82 -20.80 11.81
CA TYR A 79 9.71 -19.57 12.58
C TYR A 79 8.47 -19.57 13.47
N GLU A 80 8.61 -18.95 14.63
CA GLU A 80 7.53 -18.65 15.56
C GLU A 80 7.18 -17.16 15.47
N ILE A 81 5.90 -16.82 15.53
CA ILE A 81 5.41 -15.45 15.61
C ILE A 81 5.33 -15.00 17.05
N ILE A 82 5.87 -13.82 17.32
CA ILE A 82 5.77 -13.15 18.62
C ILE A 82 5.27 -11.72 18.45
N ASP A 83 4.81 -11.12 19.54
CA ASP A 83 4.38 -9.72 19.61
C ASP A 83 3.29 -9.36 18.58
N PHE A 84 2.41 -10.32 18.25
CA PHE A 84 1.30 -10.03 17.33
C PHE A 84 0.30 -9.09 17.98
N LYS A 85 0.05 -7.96 17.34
CA LYS A 85 -0.93 -6.97 17.76
C LYS A 85 -1.56 -6.26 16.57
N TRP A 86 -2.73 -5.72 16.80
CA TRP A 86 -3.45 -4.90 15.84
C TRP A 86 -4.07 -3.69 16.52
N GLY A 87 -4.44 -2.71 15.73
CA GLY A 87 -5.13 -1.53 16.20
C GLY A 87 -5.51 -0.60 15.07
N PRO A 88 -6.38 0.38 15.35
CA PRO A 88 -6.79 1.36 14.35
C PRO A 88 -5.58 2.19 13.87
N LYS A 89 -5.62 2.55 12.60
CA LYS A 89 -4.65 3.43 11.96
C LYS A 89 -5.36 4.61 11.29
N PRO A 90 -5.21 5.83 11.77
CA PRO A 90 -4.36 6.25 12.90
C PRO A 90 -4.92 5.78 14.25
N LYS A 91 -4.04 5.67 15.25
CA LYS A 91 -4.39 5.20 16.60
C LYS A 91 -5.49 6.01 17.31
N LYS A 92 -5.62 7.28 16.97
CA LYS A 92 -6.70 8.15 17.43
C LYS A 92 -7.25 8.87 16.21
N LEU A 93 -8.50 8.62 15.89
CA LEU A 93 -9.27 9.49 15.01
C LEU A 93 -9.58 10.77 15.79
N SER A 94 -9.27 11.95 15.24
CA SER A 94 -9.86 13.18 15.76
C SER A 94 -11.37 13.11 15.59
N LYS A 95 -12.14 13.73 16.48
CA LYS A 95 -13.61 13.77 16.39
C LYS A 95 -14.14 14.35 15.07
N GLU A 96 -13.29 15.06 14.33
CA GLU A 96 -13.60 15.70 13.05
C GLU A 96 -13.46 14.76 11.84
N LYS A 97 -12.86 13.59 12.01
CA LYS A 97 -12.68 12.63 10.89
C LYS A 97 -13.91 11.73 10.77
N PRO A 98 -14.43 11.56 9.54
CA PRO A 98 -15.56 10.68 9.32
C PRO A 98 -15.19 9.22 9.61
N GLU A 99 -16.18 8.40 9.95
CA GLU A 99 -16.00 6.99 10.29
C GLU A 99 -15.33 6.17 9.17
N TRP A 100 -15.55 6.56 7.92
CA TRP A 100 -14.92 5.92 6.75
C TRP A 100 -13.42 6.28 6.58
N TRP A 101 -12.89 7.17 7.40
CA TRP A 101 -11.50 7.60 7.28
C TRP A 101 -10.60 6.79 8.22
N GLY A 102 -9.68 6.01 7.66
CA GLY A 102 -8.74 5.21 8.42
C GLY A 102 -8.70 3.76 7.96
N GLY A 103 -8.35 2.91 8.89
CA GLY A 103 -8.20 1.48 8.70
C GLY A 103 -7.49 0.84 9.88
N TRP A 104 -6.71 -0.19 9.63
CA TRP A 104 -6.08 -1.00 10.65
C TRP A 104 -4.60 -1.22 10.34
N SER A 105 -3.81 -1.43 11.37
CA SER A 105 -2.45 -1.91 11.26
C SER A 105 -2.27 -3.14 12.13
N CYS A 106 -1.70 -4.20 11.56
CA CYS A 106 -1.20 -5.36 12.28
C CYS A 106 0.31 -5.34 12.30
N GLU A 107 0.91 -5.74 13.40
CA GLU A 107 2.36 -5.96 13.44
C GLU A 107 2.69 -7.25 14.20
N PHE A 108 3.77 -7.89 13.81
CA PHE A 108 4.33 -9.06 14.49
C PHE A 108 5.84 -9.14 14.24
N LYS A 109 6.49 -10.08 14.93
CA LYS A 109 7.90 -10.40 14.71
C LYS A 109 8.08 -11.91 14.54
N LEU A 110 9.20 -12.29 13.93
CA LEU A 110 9.57 -13.69 13.71
C LEU A 110 10.77 -14.06 14.57
N VAL A 111 10.73 -15.26 15.17
CA VAL A 111 11.85 -15.86 15.88
C VAL A 111 12.11 -17.25 15.32
N SER A 112 13.36 -17.55 14.94
CA SER A 112 13.74 -18.90 14.51
C SER A 112 13.46 -19.94 15.58
N PHE A 113 13.09 -21.15 15.20
CA PHE A 113 12.90 -22.26 16.12
C PHE A 113 14.15 -22.60 16.94
N GLU A 114 15.33 -22.24 16.49
CA GLU A 114 16.56 -22.35 17.27
C GLU A 114 16.51 -21.55 18.59
N HIS A 115 15.67 -20.54 18.63
CA HIS A 115 15.51 -19.65 19.78
C HIS A 115 14.13 -19.76 20.46
N ARG A 116 13.29 -20.73 20.05
CA ARG A 116 11.91 -20.85 20.55
C ARG A 116 11.81 -21.10 22.07
N GLU A 117 12.79 -21.81 22.63
CA GLU A 117 12.83 -22.10 24.07
C GLU A 117 13.19 -20.88 24.92
N LYS A 118 13.68 -19.79 24.33
CA LYS A 118 13.92 -18.54 25.03
C LYS A 118 12.60 -17.86 25.39
N THR A 119 12.55 -17.15 26.50
CA THR A 119 11.35 -16.47 26.99
C THR A 119 11.58 -14.99 27.23
N GLY A 120 10.50 -14.21 27.29
CA GLY A 120 10.52 -12.79 27.62
C GLY A 120 11.46 -11.96 26.75
N LEU A 121 12.22 -11.06 27.37
CA LEU A 121 13.16 -10.16 26.68
C LEU A 121 14.25 -10.90 25.89
N LYS A 122 14.69 -12.10 26.34
CA LYS A 122 15.68 -12.90 25.61
C LYS A 122 15.11 -13.37 24.28
N LYS A 123 13.84 -13.74 24.22
CA LYS A 123 13.18 -14.14 22.98
C LYS A 123 13.03 -12.95 22.02
N GLN A 124 12.60 -11.79 22.52
CA GLN A 124 12.45 -10.57 21.72
C GLN A 124 13.76 -10.08 21.10
N LYS A 125 14.89 -10.20 21.83
CA LYS A 125 16.25 -9.85 21.31
C LYS A 125 16.70 -10.76 20.17
N ASN A 126 16.12 -11.95 20.03
CA ASN A 126 16.41 -12.87 18.91
C ASN A 126 15.37 -12.79 17.78
N ALA A 127 14.55 -11.74 17.76
CA ALA A 127 13.66 -11.50 16.65
C ALA A 127 14.45 -11.23 15.36
N LEU A 128 14.06 -11.92 14.30
CA LEU A 128 14.66 -11.78 12.98
C LEU A 128 14.51 -10.34 12.49
N ILE A 129 15.62 -9.73 12.10
CA ILE A 129 15.59 -8.55 11.23
C ILE A 129 15.81 -9.06 9.81
N PRO A 130 14.78 -9.02 8.94
CA PRO A 130 14.92 -9.50 7.57
C PRO A 130 15.98 -8.69 6.83
N GLU A 131 16.73 -9.34 5.95
CA GLU A 131 17.66 -8.65 5.05
C GLU A 131 16.89 -7.63 4.18
N GLY A 132 17.37 -6.40 4.16
CA GLY A 132 16.71 -5.25 3.51
C GLY A 132 15.72 -4.50 4.40
N ALA A 133 15.50 -4.94 5.66
CA ALA A 133 14.67 -4.20 6.61
C ALA A 133 15.52 -3.55 7.71
N ASN A 134 15.07 -2.41 8.23
CA ASN A 134 15.69 -1.70 9.35
C ASN A 134 15.11 -2.09 10.72
N SER A 135 14.19 -3.06 10.76
CA SER A 135 13.46 -3.45 11.98
C SER A 135 13.04 -4.91 11.90
N SER A 136 12.89 -5.53 13.07
CA SER A 136 12.27 -6.86 13.19
C SER A 136 10.74 -6.87 13.05
N LYS A 137 10.10 -5.71 12.94
CA LYS A 137 8.65 -5.60 12.79
C LYS A 137 8.23 -5.88 11.37
N ILE A 138 7.28 -6.78 11.22
CA ILE A 138 6.55 -7.01 9.98
C ILE A 138 5.21 -6.33 10.13
N VAL A 139 4.86 -5.50 9.15
CA VAL A 139 3.67 -4.65 9.21
C VAL A 139 2.71 -5.01 8.08
N LEU A 140 1.43 -5.11 8.44
CA LEU A 140 0.31 -5.19 7.50
C LEU A 140 -0.61 -3.99 7.75
N ASP A 141 -0.85 -3.22 6.71
CA ASP A 141 -1.79 -2.11 6.77
C ASP A 141 -3.05 -2.45 5.95
N ILE A 142 -4.20 -2.19 6.53
CA ILE A 142 -5.50 -2.44 5.91
C ILE A 142 -6.26 -1.12 5.87
N SER A 143 -6.52 -0.60 4.67
CA SER A 143 -7.32 0.60 4.47
C SER A 143 -8.78 0.22 4.26
N GLU A 144 -9.69 0.81 5.02
CA GLU A 144 -11.13 0.62 4.90
C GLU A 144 -11.76 1.63 3.94
N HIS A 145 -12.97 1.32 3.45
CA HIS A 145 -13.75 2.20 2.56
C HIS A 145 -12.96 2.66 1.32
N GLU A 146 -12.25 1.72 0.71
CA GLU A 146 -11.53 1.95 -0.54
C GLU A 146 -12.37 1.45 -1.72
N TYR A 147 -12.17 2.06 -2.89
CA TYR A 147 -12.73 1.51 -4.12
C TYR A 147 -11.86 0.35 -4.61
N CYS A 148 -12.43 -0.85 -4.70
CA CYS A 148 -11.75 -2.07 -5.13
C CYS A 148 -12.33 -2.66 -6.44
N GLY A 149 -13.03 -1.86 -7.24
CA GLY A 149 -13.83 -2.32 -8.39
C GLY A 149 -13.04 -2.91 -9.56
N LYS A 150 -11.74 -2.67 -9.67
CA LYS A 150 -10.90 -3.26 -10.73
C LYS A 150 -9.69 -3.98 -10.16
N VAL A 151 -9.82 -5.30 -10.07
CA VAL A 151 -8.80 -6.18 -9.50
C VAL A 151 -8.27 -7.17 -10.53
N ARG A 152 -7.06 -7.64 -10.30
CA ARG A 152 -6.42 -8.73 -11.04
C ARG A 152 -6.08 -9.87 -10.09
N ARG A 153 -5.77 -11.02 -10.69
CA ARG A 153 -5.50 -12.27 -9.97
C ARG A 153 -4.20 -12.88 -10.46
N LYS A 154 -3.42 -13.42 -9.54
CA LYS A 154 -2.21 -14.19 -9.83
C LYS A 154 -2.14 -15.39 -8.89
N THR A 155 -1.69 -16.52 -9.39
CA THR A 155 -1.47 -17.71 -8.56
C THR A 155 0.02 -17.85 -8.26
N ILE A 156 0.39 -17.92 -6.98
CA ILE A 156 1.76 -18.12 -6.50
C ILE A 156 1.76 -19.31 -5.54
N LEU A 157 2.57 -20.31 -5.78
CA LEU A 157 2.66 -21.53 -4.97
C LEU A 157 1.27 -22.14 -4.68
N GLY A 158 0.39 -22.16 -5.70
CA GLY A 158 -0.96 -22.70 -5.59
C GLY A 158 -1.97 -21.80 -4.87
N VAL A 159 -1.56 -20.64 -4.37
CA VAL A 159 -2.44 -19.65 -3.70
C VAL A 159 -2.86 -18.58 -4.68
N LYS A 160 -4.16 -18.35 -4.79
CA LYS A 160 -4.72 -17.29 -5.64
C LYS A 160 -4.74 -15.95 -4.88
N ILE A 161 -3.95 -15.00 -5.34
CA ILE A 161 -3.84 -13.65 -4.79
C ILE A 161 -4.73 -12.70 -5.61
N HIS A 162 -5.45 -11.83 -4.93
CA HIS A 162 -6.24 -10.76 -5.53
C HIS A 162 -5.60 -9.40 -5.20
N GLY A 163 -5.52 -8.52 -6.18
CA GLY A 163 -4.94 -7.19 -5.94
C GLY A 163 -5.38 -6.19 -6.97
N TYR A 164 -5.05 -4.95 -6.72
CA TYR A 164 -5.37 -3.84 -7.59
C TYR A 164 -4.82 -4.04 -9.00
N SER A 165 -5.60 -3.67 -10.01
CA SER A 165 -5.08 -3.54 -11.37
C SER A 165 -4.03 -2.43 -11.43
N ARG A 166 -3.22 -2.42 -12.48
CA ARG A 166 -2.21 -1.38 -12.68
C ARG A 166 -2.85 0.02 -12.74
N GLU A 167 -3.99 0.14 -13.43
CA GLU A 167 -4.75 1.39 -13.51
C GLU A 167 -5.26 1.85 -12.15
N LEU A 168 -5.77 0.91 -11.34
CA LEU A 168 -6.27 1.24 -10.00
C LEU A 168 -5.12 1.66 -9.06
N LEU A 169 -3.93 1.04 -9.17
CA LEU A 169 -2.73 1.45 -8.43
C LEU A 169 -2.32 2.88 -8.80
N VAL A 170 -2.29 3.21 -10.09
CA VAL A 170 -1.92 4.57 -10.54
C VAL A 170 -2.91 5.60 -10.03
N VAL A 171 -4.21 5.37 -10.21
CA VAL A 171 -5.25 6.31 -9.78
C VAL A 171 -5.28 6.47 -8.25
N GLU A 172 -5.06 5.40 -7.49
CA GLU A 172 -4.96 5.44 -6.03
C GLU A 172 -3.77 6.30 -5.58
N LYS A 173 -2.61 6.18 -6.23
CA LYS A 173 -1.43 7.00 -5.93
C LYS A 173 -1.63 8.47 -6.28
N ILE A 174 -2.24 8.77 -7.44
CA ILE A 174 -2.62 10.14 -7.80
C ILE A 174 -3.53 10.74 -6.71
N ARG A 175 -4.58 10.03 -6.29
CA ARG A 175 -5.45 10.44 -5.19
C ARG A 175 -4.68 10.66 -3.88
N ALA A 176 -3.75 9.77 -3.54
CA ALA A 176 -2.97 9.88 -2.32
C ALA A 176 -2.05 11.12 -2.31
N ILE A 177 -1.52 11.53 -3.47
CA ILE A 177 -0.81 12.80 -3.61
C ILE A 177 -1.79 13.97 -3.45
N CYS A 178 -2.96 13.93 -4.11
CA CYS A 178 -3.99 14.96 -3.98
C CYS A 178 -4.52 15.12 -2.54
N GLN A 179 -4.46 14.08 -1.70
CA GLN A 179 -4.78 14.19 -0.26
C GLN A 179 -3.77 15.04 0.53
N GLN A 180 -2.68 15.47 -0.09
CA GLN A 180 -1.72 16.40 0.51
C GLN A 180 -2.05 17.86 0.16
N HIS A 181 -3.09 18.12 -0.66
CA HIS A 181 -3.55 19.48 -0.96
C HIS A 181 -3.92 20.22 0.35
N PRO A 182 -3.53 21.48 0.52
CA PRO A 182 -3.83 22.28 1.73
C PRO A 182 -5.31 22.28 2.11
N ASP A 183 -6.20 22.35 1.12
CA ASP A 183 -7.65 22.40 1.32
C ASP A 183 -8.31 21.02 1.54
N TYR A 184 -7.54 19.93 1.53
CA TYR A 184 -8.11 18.64 1.89
C TYR A 184 -8.33 18.56 3.39
N ALA A 185 -9.59 18.45 3.81
CA ALA A 185 -10.00 18.53 5.22
C ALA A 185 -9.31 17.51 6.15
N TYR A 186 -8.86 16.37 5.59
CA TYR A 186 -8.25 15.27 6.36
C TYR A 186 -6.76 15.08 6.03
N ARG A 187 -6.10 16.15 5.58
CA ARG A 187 -4.67 16.16 5.26
C ARG A 187 -3.83 15.70 6.45
N LEU A 188 -2.85 14.84 6.18
CA LEU A 188 -1.88 14.39 7.19
C LEU A 188 -0.47 14.99 7.00
N SER A 189 -0.29 15.89 6.04
CA SER A 189 1.02 16.50 5.69
C SER A 189 2.13 15.45 5.52
N LYS A 190 1.83 14.39 4.75
CA LYS A 190 2.78 13.34 4.42
C LYS A 190 3.47 13.65 3.10
N ASN A 191 4.77 13.46 3.04
CA ASN A 191 5.48 13.49 1.77
C ASN A 191 5.12 12.28 0.91
N ARG A 192 4.89 12.50 -0.39
CA ARG A 192 4.47 11.49 -1.38
C ARG A 192 5.43 11.38 -2.56
N ALA A 193 6.67 11.83 -2.44
CA ALA A 193 7.67 11.75 -3.50
C ALA A 193 7.80 10.33 -4.08
N ARG A 194 7.66 9.31 -3.21
CA ARG A 194 7.65 7.90 -3.62
C ARG A 194 6.51 7.55 -4.59
N ASP A 195 5.34 8.17 -4.45
CA ASP A 195 4.22 7.90 -5.34
C ASP A 195 4.43 8.48 -6.74
N PHE A 196 5.20 9.58 -6.90
CA PHE A 196 5.63 10.07 -8.21
C PHE A 196 6.51 9.06 -8.94
N TYR A 197 7.50 8.50 -8.24
CA TYR A 197 8.34 7.43 -8.77
C TYR A 197 7.52 6.19 -9.16
N ASP A 198 6.65 5.73 -8.26
CA ASP A 198 5.84 4.55 -8.49
C ASP A 198 4.88 4.73 -9.69
N ILE A 199 4.30 5.93 -9.88
CA ILE A 199 3.48 6.25 -11.06
C ILE A 199 4.30 6.16 -12.34
N TYR A 200 5.51 6.72 -12.35
CA TYR A 200 6.42 6.64 -13.49
C TYR A 200 6.68 5.18 -13.89
N GLU A 201 7.06 4.34 -12.93
CA GLU A 201 7.29 2.91 -13.17
C GLU A 201 6.03 2.19 -13.70
N LEU A 202 4.87 2.51 -13.14
CA LEU A 202 3.60 1.91 -13.56
C LEU A 202 3.15 2.37 -14.95
N THR A 203 3.57 3.54 -15.41
CA THR A 203 3.17 4.11 -16.71
C THR A 203 4.22 3.91 -17.81
N ALA A 204 5.44 3.46 -17.48
CA ALA A 204 6.57 3.34 -18.41
C ALA A 204 6.28 2.47 -19.65
N HIS A 205 5.39 1.50 -19.55
CA HIS A 205 5.02 0.58 -20.63
C HIS A 205 3.50 0.51 -20.80
N MET A 206 2.82 1.67 -20.74
CA MET A 206 1.37 1.75 -20.95
C MET A 206 1.04 1.65 -22.45
N ASP A 207 -0.09 1.03 -22.73
CA ASP A 207 -0.72 1.11 -24.07
C ASP A 207 -1.54 2.40 -24.20
N ASP A 208 -1.94 2.74 -25.45
CA ASP A 208 -2.67 3.99 -25.75
C ASP A 208 -4.02 4.10 -25.03
N ASP A 209 -4.63 2.98 -24.67
CA ASP A 209 -5.90 2.93 -23.96
C ASP A 209 -5.75 3.03 -22.42
N PHE A 210 -4.55 2.96 -21.90
CA PHE A 210 -4.31 2.95 -20.46
C PHE A 210 -4.83 4.22 -19.76
N PRO A 211 -4.60 5.45 -20.27
CA PRO A 211 -5.16 6.67 -19.69
C PRO A 211 -6.70 6.66 -19.66
N ARG A 212 -7.35 6.16 -20.73
CA ARG A 212 -8.80 6.03 -20.79
C ARG A 212 -9.34 5.06 -19.73
N ARG A 213 -8.64 3.94 -19.51
CA ARG A 213 -9.02 2.99 -18.44
C ARG A 213 -8.84 3.60 -17.04
N CYS A 214 -7.83 4.42 -16.83
CA CYS A 214 -7.65 5.18 -15.59
C CYS A 214 -8.74 6.24 -15.39
N ALA A 215 -9.10 6.95 -16.46
CA ALA A 215 -10.17 7.94 -16.45
C ALA A 215 -11.53 7.35 -16.00
N GLY A 216 -11.81 6.11 -16.37
CA GLY A 216 -13.02 5.39 -15.92
C GLY A 216 -13.02 4.99 -14.43
N LEU A 217 -11.90 5.11 -13.72
CA LEU A 217 -11.78 4.75 -12.31
C LEU A 217 -11.69 5.97 -11.38
N ILE A 218 -11.21 7.10 -11.88
CA ILE A 218 -10.74 8.22 -11.05
C ILE A 218 -11.83 8.79 -10.14
N GLU A 219 -13.04 8.96 -10.63
CA GLU A 219 -14.16 9.50 -9.85
C GLU A 219 -14.50 8.62 -8.65
N ASN A 220 -14.59 7.30 -8.86
CA ASN A 220 -14.90 6.37 -7.79
C ASN A 220 -13.79 6.31 -6.73
N VAL A 221 -12.53 6.31 -7.16
CA VAL A 221 -11.36 6.28 -6.27
C VAL A 221 -11.25 7.56 -5.45
N PHE A 222 -11.48 8.73 -6.06
CA PHE A 222 -11.45 10.01 -5.37
C PHE A 222 -12.63 10.16 -4.41
N LYS A 223 -13.85 9.81 -4.86
CA LYS A 223 -15.06 9.84 -4.06
C LYS A 223 -14.96 8.97 -2.80
N ALA A 224 -14.36 7.79 -2.90
CA ALA A 224 -14.19 6.87 -1.77
C ALA A 224 -13.47 7.50 -0.56
N LYS A 225 -12.67 8.54 -0.79
CA LYS A 225 -11.94 9.26 0.26
C LYS A 225 -12.28 10.75 0.33
N GLY A 226 -13.39 11.17 -0.29
CA GLY A 226 -13.83 12.56 -0.27
C GLY A 226 -12.79 13.54 -0.84
N VAL A 227 -12.00 13.11 -1.82
CA VAL A 227 -10.98 13.95 -2.47
C VAL A 227 -11.60 14.61 -3.69
N SER A 228 -11.47 15.93 -3.80
CA SER A 228 -11.95 16.66 -4.97
C SER A 228 -11.04 16.41 -6.18
N LEU A 229 -11.64 16.22 -7.36
CA LEU A 229 -10.89 16.16 -8.62
C LEU A 229 -10.19 17.49 -8.95
N GLN A 230 -10.66 18.61 -8.41
CA GLN A 230 -10.00 19.91 -8.56
C GLN A 230 -8.59 19.92 -7.99
N PHE A 231 -8.28 19.05 -7.02
CA PHE A 231 -6.94 18.96 -6.45
C PHE A 231 -5.90 18.40 -7.42
N LEU A 232 -6.32 17.86 -8.57
CA LEU A 232 -5.40 17.52 -9.65
C LEU A 232 -4.64 18.75 -10.17
N GLY A 233 -5.24 19.95 -10.09
CA GLY A 233 -4.58 21.23 -10.41
C GLY A 233 -3.32 21.53 -9.57
N ALA A 234 -3.18 20.90 -8.38
CA ALA A 234 -2.00 21.08 -7.54
C ALA A 234 -0.69 20.62 -8.19
N PHE A 235 -0.77 19.74 -9.18
CA PHE A 235 0.43 19.30 -9.91
C PHE A 235 1.08 20.41 -10.76
N TRP A 236 0.40 21.53 -10.98
CA TRP A 236 0.93 22.74 -11.63
C TRP A 236 1.23 23.87 -10.64
N ASN A 237 1.14 23.61 -9.34
CA ASN A 237 1.53 24.55 -8.29
C ASN A 237 2.94 24.22 -7.81
N ASP A 238 3.89 25.14 -8.01
CA ASP A 238 5.30 24.89 -7.71
C ASP A 238 5.55 24.72 -6.21
N ASP A 239 4.87 25.47 -5.33
CA ASP A 239 5.00 25.32 -3.88
C ASP A 239 4.58 23.91 -3.43
N PHE A 240 3.50 23.39 -4.00
CA PHE A 240 3.04 22.02 -3.71
C PHE A 240 4.04 20.96 -4.18
N ILE A 241 4.59 21.12 -5.38
CA ILE A 241 5.61 20.22 -5.94
C ILE A 241 6.88 20.27 -5.10
N ASP A 242 7.33 21.46 -4.68
CA ASP A 242 8.52 21.61 -3.85
C ASP A 242 8.36 20.99 -2.47
N GLU A 243 7.16 21.03 -1.90
CA GLU A 243 6.86 20.30 -0.66
C GLU A 243 7.08 18.77 -0.86
N GLN A 244 6.64 18.23 -1.99
CA GLN A 244 6.85 16.82 -2.31
C GLN A 244 8.32 16.50 -2.62
N ARG A 245 9.02 17.36 -3.33
CA ARG A 245 10.44 17.25 -3.66
C ARG A 245 11.32 17.02 -2.44
N ARG A 246 11.03 17.70 -1.32
CA ARG A 246 11.78 17.57 -0.05
C ARG A 246 11.90 16.13 0.47
N GLY A 247 10.98 15.24 0.09
CA GLY A 247 11.03 13.83 0.48
C GLY A 247 11.74 12.91 -0.51
N PHE A 248 12.22 13.45 -1.63
CA PHE A 248 12.76 12.61 -2.70
C PHE A 248 14.07 11.92 -2.34
N ASP A 249 14.88 12.50 -1.47
CA ASP A 249 16.11 11.84 -0.99
C ASP A 249 15.81 10.52 -0.28
N GLN A 250 14.69 10.43 0.44
CA GLN A 250 14.26 9.17 1.06
C GLN A 250 13.87 8.08 0.04
N VAL A 251 13.51 8.48 -1.19
CA VAL A 251 13.24 7.53 -2.28
C VAL A 251 14.53 6.87 -2.75
N LYS A 252 15.64 7.64 -2.81
CA LYS A 252 16.97 7.15 -3.20
C LYS A 252 17.42 5.96 -2.35
N ASP A 253 17.14 5.99 -1.06
CA ASP A 253 17.51 4.94 -0.11
C ASP A 253 16.74 3.62 -0.33
N THR A 254 15.62 3.66 -1.07
CA THR A 254 14.74 2.51 -1.27
C THR A 254 14.78 1.94 -2.69
N VAL A 255 15.41 2.63 -3.63
CA VAL A 255 15.44 2.24 -5.05
C VAL A 255 16.79 1.64 -5.39
N SER A 256 16.77 0.47 -6.05
CA SER A 256 17.96 -0.16 -6.62
C SER A 256 18.13 0.30 -8.07
N GLY A 257 19.10 1.14 -8.33
CA GLY A 257 19.41 1.63 -9.69
C GLY A 257 19.52 3.15 -9.76
N ALA A 258 19.76 3.66 -10.98
CA ALA A 258 19.85 5.10 -11.21
C ALA A 258 18.46 5.74 -11.17
N LEU A 259 18.31 6.76 -10.33
CA LEU A 259 17.13 7.61 -10.32
C LEU A 259 17.33 8.79 -11.27
N GLN A 260 16.25 9.22 -11.90
CA GLN A 260 16.18 10.50 -12.61
C GLN A 260 16.03 11.65 -11.61
N GLU A 261 16.19 12.87 -12.09
CA GLU A 261 15.83 14.05 -11.31
C GLU A 261 14.32 14.08 -11.02
N PHE A 262 13.91 14.63 -9.88
CA PHE A 262 12.51 14.62 -9.46
C PHE A 262 11.56 15.22 -10.50
N ASP A 263 12.04 16.23 -11.24
CA ASP A 263 11.25 16.90 -12.28
C ASP A 263 10.83 15.97 -13.42
N VAL A 264 11.61 14.95 -13.73
CA VAL A 264 11.23 13.94 -14.73
C VAL A 264 9.95 13.19 -14.30
N TYR A 265 9.86 12.85 -13.02
CA TYR A 265 8.65 12.19 -12.47
C TYR A 265 7.47 13.14 -12.39
N VAL A 266 7.70 14.41 -12.11
CA VAL A 266 6.65 15.45 -12.10
C VAL A 266 6.10 15.65 -13.51
N GLU A 267 6.94 15.80 -14.52
CA GLU A 267 6.51 15.98 -15.91
C GLU A 267 5.78 14.75 -16.46
N ASN A 268 6.24 13.54 -16.11
CA ASN A 268 5.51 12.31 -16.44
C ASN A 268 4.10 12.32 -15.83
N LEU A 269 3.97 12.69 -14.55
CA LEU A 269 2.68 12.77 -13.88
C LEU A 269 1.77 13.83 -14.52
N ARG A 270 2.31 15.02 -14.81
CA ARG A 270 1.58 16.10 -15.51
C ARG A 270 1.07 15.66 -16.87
N PHE A 271 1.93 15.03 -17.67
CA PHE A 271 1.55 14.46 -18.96
C PHE A 271 0.42 13.45 -18.80
N PHE A 272 0.58 12.49 -17.90
CA PHE A 272 -0.38 11.41 -17.68
C PHE A 272 -1.73 11.93 -17.18
N VAL A 273 -1.76 12.93 -16.29
CA VAL A 273 -3.01 13.55 -15.79
C VAL A 273 -3.73 14.29 -16.93
N LYS A 274 -3.01 14.95 -17.84
CA LYS A 274 -3.62 15.56 -19.05
C LYS A 274 -4.27 14.50 -19.94
N GLU A 275 -3.61 13.37 -20.17
CA GLU A 275 -4.18 12.24 -20.92
C GLU A 275 -5.46 11.68 -20.28
N ILE A 276 -5.48 11.56 -18.94
CA ILE A 276 -6.69 11.17 -18.21
C ILE A 276 -7.80 12.22 -18.38
N ALA A 277 -7.47 13.52 -18.30
CA ALA A 277 -8.43 14.60 -18.41
C ALA A 277 -9.10 14.66 -19.80
N GLN A 278 -8.37 14.37 -20.87
CA GLN A 278 -8.94 14.27 -22.22
C GLN A 278 -10.02 13.18 -22.33
N ASN A 279 -9.97 12.17 -21.47
CA ASN A 279 -10.89 11.04 -21.41
C ASN A 279 -11.97 11.17 -20.33
N ASN A 280 -11.99 12.28 -19.56
CA ASN A 280 -12.98 12.52 -18.49
C ASN A 280 -13.32 14.01 -18.37
N GLN A 281 -14.53 14.39 -18.78
CA GLN A 281 -14.99 15.79 -18.80
C GLN A 281 -15.12 16.42 -17.39
N ALA A 282 -15.16 15.63 -16.32
CA ALA A 282 -15.20 16.15 -14.96
C ALA A 282 -13.84 16.71 -14.49
N ILE A 283 -12.74 16.42 -15.21
CA ILE A 283 -11.39 16.87 -14.88
C ILE A 283 -11.09 18.15 -15.67
N LYS A 284 -10.73 19.20 -14.95
CA LYS A 284 -10.27 20.47 -15.51
C LYS A 284 -8.85 20.73 -14.98
N VAL A 285 -7.86 20.56 -15.84
CA VAL A 285 -6.42 20.79 -15.57
C VAL A 285 -5.78 21.63 -16.66
#